data_bed12354aca6aeaba6d60aa754a6444f
#
_entry.id   bed12354aca6aeaba6d60aa754a6444f
#
_cell.length_a   1.000
_cell.length_b   1.000
_cell.length_c   1.000
_cell.angle_alpha   90.00
_cell.angle_beta   90.00
_cell.angle_gamma   90.00
#
_symmetry.space_group_name_H-M   'P 1'
#
loop_
_entity.id
_entity.type
_entity.pdbx_description
1 polymer ?
#
loop_
_entity_poly.entity_id
_entity_poly.type
_entity_poly.pdbx_seq_one_letter_code
_entity_poly.pdbx_strand_id
1 'polypeptide(L)'
;MEEKFIVKESECWKAGKKDLKGRWLEAALLTFVYVLITILVSGIVGGGLDLIYKGLRIFSSLLLLPLSWGWSMTFLECHRGDTDPFNIKNLFVGYKDFSRIFTTIFLQGLYTILWLLLLIVPGIIKSLSYALTPYILKDNPELKNNAAIELSMTMMQGYKLELFVLQLKYFGLTLLGILTLGIAYFWIAPFYSAAMVNFYEEVKKAYNERS
;
A
#
# COMPACT_ATOMS: atom_id res chain seq x y z
N MET A 1 33.95 2.31 8.37
CA MET A 1 32.95 3.19 7.69
C MET A 1 31.93 2.25 7.07
N GLU A 2 30.77 2.11 7.71
CA GLU A 2 29.68 1.33 7.12
C GLU A 2 29.25 2.05 5.84
N GLU A 3 29.37 1.38 4.73
CA GLU A 3 28.84 1.86 3.45
C GLU A 3 27.32 1.92 3.60
N LYS A 4 26.81 3.13 3.84
CA LYS A 4 25.39 3.35 4.03
C LYS A 4 24.70 3.01 2.72
N PHE A 5 24.02 1.87 2.68
CA PHE A 5 23.19 1.50 1.52
C PHE A 5 22.15 2.60 1.28
N ILE A 6 22.26 3.29 0.16
CA ILE A 6 21.43 4.45 -0.16
C ILE A 6 20.29 3.98 -1.06
N VAL A 7 19.10 3.83 -0.48
CA VAL A 7 17.88 3.65 -1.26
C VAL A 7 17.52 5.00 -1.90
N LYS A 8 17.63 5.10 -3.22
CA LYS A 8 17.26 6.31 -3.95
C LYS A 8 15.84 6.22 -4.47
N GLU A 9 14.97 7.09 -3.98
CA GLU A 9 13.56 7.16 -4.41
C GLU A 9 13.40 7.35 -5.93
N SER A 10 14.35 8.03 -6.56
CA SER A 10 14.35 8.26 -8.01
C SER A 10 14.58 6.96 -8.80
N GLU A 11 15.36 6.03 -8.25
CA GLU A 11 15.60 4.71 -8.86
C GLU A 11 14.39 3.81 -8.69
N CYS A 12 13.79 3.77 -7.49
CA CYS A 12 12.53 3.04 -7.25
C CYS A 12 11.42 3.53 -8.18
N TRP A 13 11.36 4.84 -8.42
CA TRP A 13 10.40 5.44 -9.35
C TRP A 13 10.63 5.00 -10.81
N LYS A 14 11.87 4.98 -11.27
CA LYS A 14 12.23 4.49 -12.62
C LYS A 14 12.00 2.98 -12.75
N ALA A 15 12.35 2.20 -11.73
CA ALA A 15 12.17 0.76 -11.69
C ALA A 15 10.68 0.39 -11.74
N GLY A 16 9.83 1.04 -10.95
CA GLY A 16 8.38 0.84 -11.01
C GLY A 16 7.77 1.08 -12.39
N LYS A 17 8.28 2.09 -13.12
CA LYS A 17 7.90 2.30 -14.53
C LYS A 17 8.35 1.15 -15.44
N LYS A 18 9.52 0.58 -15.17
CA LYS A 18 10.06 -0.56 -15.93
C LYS A 18 9.24 -1.84 -15.68
N ASP A 19 8.84 -2.11 -14.44
CA ASP A 19 8.05 -3.29 -14.06
C ASP A 19 6.70 -3.32 -14.77
N LEU A 20 6.09 -2.16 -14.97
CA LEU A 20 4.81 -2.04 -15.68
C LEU A 20 4.94 -1.98 -17.20
N LYS A 21 6.17 -2.03 -17.75
CA LYS A 21 6.36 -1.96 -19.21
C LYS A 21 5.72 -3.15 -19.91
N GLY A 22 4.79 -2.86 -20.82
CA GLY A 22 4.00 -3.86 -21.54
C GLY A 22 2.74 -4.35 -20.82
N ARG A 23 2.56 -4.00 -19.53
CA ARG A 23 1.43 -4.44 -18.69
C ARG A 23 0.59 -3.28 -18.12
N TRP A 24 0.78 -2.08 -18.64
CA TRP A 24 0.08 -0.88 -18.16
C TRP A 24 -1.44 -1.01 -18.22
N LEU A 25 -1.96 -1.60 -19.31
CA LEU A 25 -3.40 -1.76 -19.49
C LEU A 25 -3.96 -2.76 -18.45
N GLU A 26 -3.29 -3.86 -18.21
CA GLU A 26 -3.68 -4.87 -17.21
C GLU A 26 -3.73 -4.26 -15.81
N ALA A 27 -2.68 -3.52 -15.42
CA ALA A 27 -2.62 -2.83 -14.14
C ALA A 27 -3.71 -1.74 -14.00
N ALA A 28 -3.98 -0.98 -15.06
CA ALA A 28 -5.04 0.04 -15.08
C ALA A 28 -6.43 -0.60 -15.00
N LEU A 29 -6.68 -1.69 -15.74
CA LEU A 29 -7.94 -2.43 -15.69
C LEU A 29 -8.19 -3.05 -14.31
N LEU A 30 -7.17 -3.67 -13.70
CA LEU A 30 -7.30 -4.21 -12.35
C LEU A 30 -7.58 -3.11 -11.32
N THR A 31 -6.91 -1.95 -11.47
CA THR A 31 -7.17 -0.78 -10.62
C THR A 31 -8.60 -0.27 -10.81
N PHE A 32 -9.11 -0.25 -12.05
CA PHE A 32 -10.49 0.10 -12.33
C PHE A 32 -11.47 -0.86 -11.64
N VAL A 33 -11.25 -2.17 -11.76
CA VAL A 33 -12.06 -3.19 -11.07
C VAL A 33 -12.01 -3.03 -9.57
N TYR A 34 -10.82 -2.79 -8.99
CA TYR A 34 -10.66 -2.54 -7.56
C TYR A 34 -11.47 -1.31 -7.11
N VAL A 35 -11.38 -0.20 -7.84
CA VAL A 35 -12.13 1.03 -7.55
C VAL A 35 -13.63 0.79 -7.69
N LEU A 36 -14.06 0.08 -8.73
CA LEU A 36 -15.46 -0.26 -8.95
C LEU A 36 -16.03 -1.10 -7.78
N ILE A 37 -15.32 -2.14 -7.35
CA ILE A 37 -15.72 -2.94 -6.19
C ILE A 37 -15.83 -2.06 -4.94
N THR A 38 -14.85 -1.19 -4.71
CA THR A 38 -14.84 -0.28 -3.56
C THR A 38 -16.03 0.68 -3.58
N ILE A 39 -16.35 1.26 -4.74
CA ILE A 39 -17.52 2.15 -4.92
C ILE A 39 -18.81 1.37 -4.72
N LEU A 40 -18.95 0.19 -5.30
CA LEU A 40 -20.16 -0.63 -5.17
C LEU A 40 -20.40 -1.04 -3.72
N VAL A 41 -19.40 -1.56 -3.04
CA VAL A 41 -19.52 -1.96 -1.62
C VAL A 41 -19.83 -0.75 -0.74
N SER A 42 -19.16 0.37 -0.96
CA SER A 42 -19.41 1.60 -0.19
C SER A 42 -20.75 2.26 -0.53
N GLY A 43 -21.19 2.17 -1.80
CA GLY A 43 -22.43 2.77 -2.29
C GLY A 43 -23.67 1.97 -1.92
N ILE A 44 -23.65 0.64 -2.01
CA ILE A 44 -24.76 -0.24 -1.59
C ILE A 44 -25.05 -0.05 -0.10
N VAL A 45 -23.99 0.14 0.70
CA VAL A 45 -24.11 0.36 2.13
C VAL A 45 -24.44 1.82 2.48
N GLY A 46 -24.24 2.78 1.57
CA GLY A 46 -24.41 4.22 1.81
C GLY A 46 -25.80 4.79 1.48
N GLY A 47 -26.71 4.01 0.91
CA GLY A 47 -27.94 4.50 0.28
C GLY A 47 -29.21 4.64 1.17
N GLY A 48 -29.12 4.63 2.49
CA GLY A 48 -30.32 4.70 3.36
C GLY A 48 -30.08 5.32 4.75
N LEU A 49 -31.17 5.61 5.43
CA LEU A 49 -31.36 6.31 6.74
C LEU A 49 -30.16 6.46 7.72
N ASP A 50 -29.93 7.69 8.09
CA ASP A 50 -28.67 8.34 8.53
C ASP A 50 -27.80 7.74 9.66
N LEU A 51 -28.25 7.02 10.64
CA LEU A 51 -27.41 6.63 11.78
C LEU A 51 -26.92 5.17 11.72
N ILE A 52 -27.81 4.26 11.36
CA ILE A 52 -27.48 2.82 11.20
C ILE A 52 -26.52 2.67 10.03
N TYR A 53 -26.70 3.46 8.97
CA TYR A 53 -25.87 3.41 7.76
C TYR A 53 -24.47 4.02 7.93
N LYS A 54 -24.27 5.00 8.85
CA LYS A 54 -22.92 5.48 9.20
C LYS A 54 -22.06 4.36 9.82
N GLY A 55 -22.63 3.58 10.73
CA GLY A 55 -21.98 2.41 11.30
C GLY A 55 -21.69 1.33 10.26
N LEU A 56 -22.65 1.06 9.37
CA LEU A 56 -22.53 0.08 8.30
C LEU A 56 -21.47 0.49 7.25
N ARG A 57 -21.33 1.79 6.95
CA ARG A 57 -20.26 2.32 6.08
C ARG A 57 -18.87 2.11 6.67
N ILE A 58 -18.69 2.36 7.96
CA ILE A 58 -17.42 2.09 8.64
C ILE A 58 -17.10 0.60 8.57
N PHE A 59 -18.08 -0.25 8.86
CA PHE A 59 -17.93 -1.70 8.81
C PHE A 59 -17.58 -2.21 7.40
N SER A 60 -18.25 -1.72 6.35
CA SER A 60 -17.92 -2.08 4.97
C SER A 60 -16.52 -1.63 4.56
N SER A 61 -16.09 -0.43 4.99
CA SER A 61 -14.73 0.07 4.73
C SER A 61 -13.67 -0.82 5.40
N LEU A 62 -13.96 -1.32 6.60
CA LEU A 62 -13.07 -2.24 7.30
C LEU A 62 -12.96 -3.60 6.58
N LEU A 63 -14.08 -4.12 6.05
CA LEU A 63 -14.07 -5.37 5.26
C LEU A 63 -13.27 -5.26 3.97
N LEU A 64 -13.05 -4.06 3.44
CA LEU A 64 -12.24 -3.82 2.25
C LEU A 64 -10.72 -3.79 2.52
N LEU A 65 -10.27 -3.84 3.79
CA LEU A 65 -8.84 -3.85 4.14
C LEU A 65 -8.06 -5.02 3.49
N PRO A 66 -8.54 -6.28 3.53
CA PRO A 66 -7.86 -7.38 2.84
C PRO A 66 -7.86 -7.22 1.31
N LEU A 67 -8.87 -6.54 0.73
CA LEU A 67 -8.91 -6.25 -0.70
C LEU A 67 -7.83 -5.25 -1.09
N SER A 68 -7.64 -4.19 -0.30
CA SER A 68 -6.58 -3.20 -0.54
C SER A 68 -5.19 -3.82 -0.41
N TRP A 69 -5.03 -4.75 0.53
CA TRP A 69 -3.81 -5.54 0.66
C TRP A 69 -3.57 -6.42 -0.57
N GLY A 70 -4.59 -7.16 -1.03
CA GLY A 70 -4.52 -7.97 -2.24
C GLY A 70 -4.11 -7.15 -3.46
N TRP A 71 -4.71 -5.97 -3.65
CA TRP A 71 -4.34 -5.04 -4.72
C TRP A 71 -2.86 -4.62 -4.66
N SER A 72 -2.32 -4.32 -3.48
CA SER A 72 -0.89 -4.00 -3.32
C SER A 72 0.02 -5.18 -3.63
N MET A 73 -0.43 -6.41 -3.32
CA MET A 73 0.36 -7.63 -3.56
C MET A 73 0.46 -7.97 -5.04
N THR A 74 -0.50 -7.58 -5.89
CA THR A 74 -0.40 -7.80 -7.34
C THR A 74 0.84 -7.11 -7.95
N PHE A 75 1.22 -5.95 -7.45
CA PHE A 75 2.43 -5.24 -7.90
C PHE A 75 3.70 -5.90 -7.38
N LEU A 76 3.68 -6.47 -6.18
CA LEU A 76 4.80 -7.23 -5.64
C LEU A 76 5.04 -8.51 -6.47
N GLU A 77 3.99 -9.24 -6.81
CA GLU A 77 4.08 -10.41 -7.70
C GLU A 77 4.55 -10.02 -9.09
N CYS A 78 4.09 -8.89 -9.65
CA CYS A 78 4.55 -8.36 -10.92
C CYS A 78 6.06 -8.08 -10.91
N HIS A 79 6.56 -7.43 -9.86
CA HIS A 79 7.99 -7.16 -9.68
C HIS A 79 8.82 -8.43 -9.59
N ARG A 80 8.28 -9.46 -8.91
CA ARG A 80 8.91 -10.78 -8.75
C ARG A 80 8.81 -11.70 -9.97
N GLY A 81 8.18 -11.24 -11.04
CA GLY A 81 8.13 -11.93 -12.33
C GLY A 81 7.01 -12.95 -12.47
N ASP A 82 5.93 -12.83 -11.70
CA ASP A 82 4.73 -13.66 -11.92
C ASP A 82 4.19 -13.45 -13.35
N THR A 83 3.71 -14.52 -13.93
CA THR A 83 3.16 -14.54 -15.30
C THR A 83 1.80 -13.89 -15.42
N ASP A 84 0.97 -13.93 -14.36
CA ASP A 84 -0.40 -13.37 -14.32
C ASP A 84 -0.68 -12.61 -13.01
N PRO A 85 0.13 -11.57 -12.67
CA PRO A 85 0.00 -10.86 -11.40
C PRO A 85 -1.29 -10.05 -11.31
N PHE A 86 -1.83 -9.56 -12.45
CA PHE A 86 -3.01 -8.70 -12.51
C PHE A 86 -4.32 -9.45 -12.65
N ASN A 87 -4.36 -10.74 -12.30
CA ASN A 87 -5.58 -11.51 -12.25
C ASN A 87 -6.49 -11.01 -11.13
N ILE A 88 -7.80 -10.87 -11.41
CA ILE A 88 -8.82 -10.43 -10.44
C ILE A 88 -8.81 -11.29 -9.18
N LYS A 89 -8.53 -12.59 -9.27
CA LYS A 89 -8.43 -13.50 -8.13
C LYS A 89 -7.38 -13.05 -7.11
N ASN A 90 -6.32 -12.39 -7.55
CA ASN A 90 -5.25 -11.92 -6.69
C ASN A 90 -5.70 -10.77 -5.77
N LEU A 91 -6.74 -10.02 -6.13
CA LEU A 91 -7.37 -9.04 -5.23
C LEU A 91 -7.92 -9.69 -3.96
N PHE A 92 -8.37 -10.95 -4.05
CA PHE A 92 -9.01 -11.64 -2.95
C PHE A 92 -8.07 -12.53 -2.13
N VAL A 93 -6.78 -12.56 -2.46
CA VAL A 93 -5.79 -13.37 -1.73
C VAL A 93 -5.74 -13.01 -0.25
N GLY A 94 -5.96 -11.74 0.12
CA GLY A 94 -6.02 -11.28 1.50
C GLY A 94 -7.12 -11.92 2.34
N TYR A 95 -8.17 -12.43 1.72
CA TYR A 95 -9.27 -13.10 2.43
C TYR A 95 -8.96 -14.55 2.81
N LYS A 96 -7.92 -15.16 2.24
CA LYS A 96 -7.49 -16.53 2.61
C LYS A 96 -6.94 -16.57 4.03
N ASP A 97 -6.31 -15.49 4.48
CA ASP A 97 -5.80 -15.33 5.85
C ASP A 97 -6.36 -14.04 6.46
N PHE A 98 -7.70 -13.96 6.43
CA PHE A 98 -8.45 -12.77 6.79
C PHE A 98 -8.07 -12.23 8.17
N SER A 99 -8.06 -13.11 9.19
CA SER A 99 -7.85 -12.68 10.57
C SER A 99 -6.48 -11.99 10.75
N ARG A 100 -5.42 -12.57 10.23
CA ARG A 100 -4.06 -12.05 10.35
C ARG A 100 -3.89 -10.73 9.60
N ILE A 101 -4.30 -10.69 8.34
CA ILE A 101 -4.15 -9.53 7.48
C ILE A 101 -5.03 -8.38 7.98
N PHE A 102 -6.29 -8.67 8.25
CA PHE A 102 -7.25 -7.69 8.75
C PHE A 102 -6.79 -7.05 10.06
N THR A 103 -6.45 -7.88 11.07
CA THR A 103 -6.06 -7.36 12.39
C THR A 103 -4.77 -6.54 12.33
N THR A 104 -3.78 -6.96 11.53
CA THR A 104 -2.52 -6.22 11.43
C THR A 104 -2.69 -4.89 10.72
N ILE A 105 -3.40 -4.85 9.59
CA ILE A 105 -3.64 -3.60 8.84
C ILE A 105 -4.56 -2.66 9.61
N PHE A 106 -5.55 -3.20 10.31
CA PHE A 106 -6.42 -2.42 11.19
C PHE A 106 -5.62 -1.78 12.33
N LEU A 107 -4.74 -2.54 13.02
CA LEU A 107 -3.87 -2.00 14.07
C LEU A 107 -2.90 -0.95 13.54
N GLN A 108 -2.31 -1.18 12.37
CA GLN A 108 -1.46 -0.19 11.70
C GLN A 108 -2.21 1.13 11.46
N GLY A 109 -3.42 1.04 10.93
CA GLY A 109 -4.29 2.21 10.72
C GLY A 109 -4.66 2.91 12.02
N LEU A 110 -5.06 2.14 13.04
CA LEU A 110 -5.41 2.65 14.36
C LEU A 110 -4.23 3.39 14.99
N TYR A 111 -3.03 2.80 15.01
CA TYR A 111 -1.85 3.47 15.54
C TYR A 111 -1.51 4.75 14.76
N THR A 112 -1.63 4.72 13.45
CA THR A 112 -1.41 5.93 12.63
C THR A 112 -2.38 7.05 13.00
N ILE A 113 -3.66 6.73 13.15
CA ILE A 113 -4.70 7.71 13.55
C ILE A 113 -4.42 8.26 14.96
N LEU A 114 -4.08 7.40 15.91
CA LEU A 114 -3.76 7.82 17.28
C LEU A 114 -2.58 8.80 17.33
N TRP A 115 -1.51 8.51 16.55
CA TRP A 115 -0.37 9.41 16.45
C TRP A 115 -0.70 10.74 15.78
N LEU A 116 -1.54 10.71 14.72
CA LEU A 116 -2.02 11.92 14.04
C LEU A 116 -2.90 12.80 14.95
N LEU A 117 -3.74 12.18 15.77
CA LEU A 117 -4.56 12.90 16.76
C LEU A 117 -3.72 13.52 17.86
N LEU A 118 -2.63 12.86 18.27
CA LEU A 118 -1.73 13.39 19.28
C LEU A 118 -0.91 14.58 18.74
N LEU A 119 -0.25 14.40 17.61
CA LEU A 119 0.54 15.43 16.92
C LEU A 119 0.69 15.07 15.43
N ILE A 120 0.47 16.05 14.53
CA ILE A 120 0.51 15.83 13.09
C ILE A 120 1.89 15.35 12.63
N VAL A 121 2.98 16.01 13.05
CA VAL A 121 4.35 15.68 12.62
C VAL A 121 4.77 14.28 13.05
N PRO A 122 4.68 13.89 14.34
CA PRO A 122 4.91 12.49 14.75
C PRO A 122 4.01 11.49 14.05
N GLY A 123 2.75 11.83 13.78
CA GLY A 123 1.81 11.00 13.04
C GLY A 123 2.31 10.68 11.63
N ILE A 124 2.81 11.68 10.90
CA ILE A 124 3.43 11.49 9.57
C ILE A 124 4.66 10.58 9.68
N ILE A 125 5.56 10.84 10.64
CA ILE A 125 6.77 10.03 10.82
C ILE A 125 6.43 8.56 11.14
N LYS A 126 5.38 8.33 11.94
CA LYS A 126 4.92 6.98 12.29
C LYS A 126 4.22 6.30 11.12
N SER A 127 3.43 7.01 10.32
CA SER A 127 2.81 6.45 9.11
C SER A 127 3.87 5.96 8.12
N LEU A 128 4.96 6.72 7.93
CA LEU A 128 6.11 6.30 7.13
C LEU A 128 6.79 5.05 7.71
N SER A 129 6.90 4.98 9.05
CA SER A 129 7.52 3.84 9.73
C SER A 129 6.73 2.54 9.55
N TYR A 130 5.40 2.62 9.39
CA TYR A 130 4.50 1.46 9.24
C TYR A 130 4.26 1.08 7.77
N ALA A 131 4.76 1.85 6.82
CA ALA A 131 4.40 1.73 5.41
C ALA A 131 4.77 0.38 4.77
N LEU A 132 5.78 -0.32 5.29
CA LEU A 132 6.22 -1.62 4.76
C LEU A 132 5.45 -2.80 5.35
N THR A 133 4.62 -2.60 6.37
CA THR A 133 3.86 -3.68 7.04
C THR A 133 3.09 -4.59 6.08
N PRO A 134 2.37 -4.08 5.05
CA PRO A 134 1.64 -4.94 4.12
C PRO A 134 2.53 -5.93 3.37
N TYR A 135 3.73 -5.51 2.98
CA TYR A 135 4.70 -6.35 2.25
C TYR A 135 5.36 -7.37 3.18
N ILE A 136 5.69 -6.96 4.41
CA ILE A 136 6.24 -7.84 5.45
C ILE A 136 5.28 -8.98 5.76
N LEU A 137 3.96 -8.70 5.83
CA LEU A 137 2.94 -9.73 6.03
C LEU A 137 2.91 -10.77 4.90
N LYS A 138 3.24 -10.36 3.67
CA LYS A 138 3.34 -11.30 2.54
C LYS A 138 4.54 -12.21 2.68
N ASP A 139 5.69 -11.64 3.06
CA ASP A 139 6.96 -12.36 3.08
C ASP A 139 7.18 -13.20 4.35
N ASN A 140 6.47 -12.85 5.44
CA ASN A 140 6.59 -13.53 6.74
C ASN A 140 5.21 -13.98 7.21
N PRO A 141 4.73 -15.13 6.73
CA PRO A 141 3.39 -15.63 7.08
C PRO A 141 3.18 -15.91 8.58
N GLU A 142 4.27 -16.12 9.32
CA GLU A 142 4.28 -16.34 10.76
C GLU A 142 4.06 -15.05 11.57
N LEU A 143 4.39 -13.89 11.00
CA LEU A 143 4.23 -12.61 11.69
C LEU A 143 2.79 -12.12 11.61
N LYS A 144 2.32 -11.54 12.72
CA LYS A 144 0.98 -10.95 12.84
C LYS A 144 1.00 -9.77 13.82
N ASN A 145 -0.03 -8.91 13.70
CA ASN A 145 -0.25 -7.79 14.61
C ASN A 145 1.01 -6.91 14.79
N ASN A 146 1.41 -6.66 16.03
CA ASN A 146 2.51 -5.77 16.35
C ASN A 146 3.85 -6.23 15.80
N ALA A 147 4.12 -7.53 15.72
CA ALA A 147 5.41 -8.04 15.24
C ALA A 147 5.73 -7.59 13.80
N ALA A 148 4.75 -7.61 12.90
CA ALA A 148 4.93 -7.12 11.54
C ALA A 148 5.10 -5.58 11.49
N ILE A 149 4.40 -4.84 12.37
CA ILE A 149 4.51 -3.39 12.49
C ILE A 149 5.89 -2.99 13.04
N GLU A 150 6.37 -3.69 14.05
CA GLU A 150 7.69 -3.46 14.66
C GLU A 150 8.83 -3.75 13.68
N LEU A 151 8.71 -4.83 12.91
CA LEU A 151 9.68 -5.13 11.85
C LEU A 151 9.68 -4.02 10.80
N SER A 152 8.52 -3.51 10.40
CA SER A 152 8.43 -2.36 9.49
C SER A 152 9.13 -1.13 10.05
N MET A 153 8.93 -0.83 11.35
CA MET A 153 9.59 0.29 12.02
C MET A 153 11.12 0.14 12.01
N THR A 154 11.61 -1.07 12.24
CA THR A 154 13.04 -1.38 12.26
C THR A 154 13.65 -1.25 10.86
N MET A 155 13.03 -1.84 9.86
CA MET A 155 13.48 -1.74 8.46
C MET A 155 13.50 -0.30 7.96
N MET A 156 12.52 0.53 8.37
CA MET A 156 12.39 1.93 7.95
C MET A 156 13.34 2.90 8.68
N GLN A 157 14.21 2.42 9.56
CA GLN A 157 15.23 3.27 10.19
C GLN A 157 16.24 3.76 9.15
N GLY A 158 16.33 5.08 9.00
CA GLY A 158 17.21 5.74 8.04
C GLY A 158 16.63 5.94 6.63
N TYR A 159 15.42 5.40 6.32
CA TYR A 159 14.81 5.49 4.97
C TYR A 159 13.48 6.25 4.92
N LYS A 160 13.08 6.87 6.03
CA LYS A 160 11.79 7.58 6.11
C LYS A 160 11.73 8.80 5.21
N LEU A 161 12.85 9.51 5.03
CA LEU A 161 12.92 10.70 4.21
C LEU A 161 12.78 10.35 2.72
N GLU A 162 13.42 9.28 2.27
CA GLU A 162 13.34 8.77 0.90
C GLU A 162 11.90 8.37 0.57
N LEU A 163 11.22 7.67 1.50
CA LEU A 163 9.82 7.34 1.33
C LEU A 163 8.92 8.59 1.33
N PHE A 164 9.20 9.56 2.19
CA PHE A 164 8.46 10.81 2.22
C PHE A 164 8.55 11.57 0.88
N VAL A 165 9.74 11.64 0.28
CA VAL A 165 9.93 12.25 -1.04
C VAL A 165 9.18 11.48 -2.13
N LEU A 166 9.20 10.14 -2.08
CA LEU A 166 8.42 9.30 -3.00
C LEU A 166 6.92 9.61 -2.90
N GLN A 167 6.39 9.70 -1.67
CA GLN A 167 4.98 10.03 -1.42
C GLN A 167 4.64 11.46 -1.86
N LEU A 168 5.56 12.40 -1.69
CA LEU A 168 5.36 13.79 -2.13
C LEU A 168 5.27 13.89 -3.67
N LYS A 169 6.09 13.12 -4.39
CA LYS A 169 5.99 13.01 -5.87
C LYS A 169 4.64 12.44 -6.29
N TYR A 170 4.19 11.38 -5.61
CA TYR A 170 2.88 10.79 -5.85
C TYR A 170 1.74 11.78 -5.58
N PHE A 171 1.83 12.51 -4.47
CA PHE A 171 0.85 13.55 -4.12
C PHE A 171 0.77 14.62 -5.20
N GLY A 172 1.92 15.11 -5.70
CA GLY A 172 1.95 16.07 -6.79
C GLY A 172 1.28 15.55 -8.07
N LEU A 173 1.51 14.29 -8.44
CA LEU A 173 0.84 13.67 -9.58
C LEU A 173 -0.67 13.49 -9.33
N THR A 174 -1.07 13.18 -8.12
CA THR A 174 -2.49 13.03 -7.76
C THR A 174 -3.24 14.37 -7.91
N LEU A 175 -2.60 15.49 -7.55
CA LEU A 175 -3.17 16.82 -7.80
C LEU A 175 -3.41 17.09 -9.29
N LEU A 176 -2.46 16.67 -10.17
CA LEU A 176 -2.66 16.72 -11.61
C LEU A 176 -3.79 15.77 -12.06
N GLY A 177 -3.93 14.62 -11.39
CA GLY A 177 -5.01 13.67 -11.64
C GLY A 177 -6.40 14.27 -11.41
N ILE A 178 -6.56 15.18 -10.45
CA ILE A 178 -7.82 15.88 -10.18
C ILE A 178 -8.25 16.71 -11.40
N LEU A 179 -7.30 17.35 -12.09
CA LEU A 179 -7.58 18.14 -13.30
C LEU A 179 -8.16 17.30 -14.46
N THR A 180 -7.91 16.00 -14.45
CA THR A 180 -8.44 15.04 -15.44
C THR A 180 -9.73 14.34 -14.97
N LEU A 181 -10.44 14.92 -13.99
CA LEU A 181 -11.64 14.31 -13.37
C LEU A 181 -11.37 12.89 -12.83
N GLY A 182 -10.15 12.62 -12.41
CA GLY A 182 -9.74 11.33 -11.83
C GLY A 182 -9.32 10.26 -12.85
N ILE A 183 -9.44 10.50 -14.16
CA ILE A 183 -9.07 9.51 -15.18
C ILE A 183 -7.59 9.13 -15.06
N ALA A 184 -6.70 10.09 -14.84
CA ALA A 184 -5.27 9.85 -14.69
C ALA A 184 -4.94 8.97 -13.46
N TYR A 185 -5.82 8.87 -12.47
CA TYR A 185 -5.63 8.03 -11.28
C TYR A 185 -5.41 6.54 -11.64
N PHE A 186 -6.07 6.03 -12.69
CA PHE A 186 -5.91 4.63 -13.13
C PHE A 186 -4.50 4.31 -13.65
N TRP A 187 -3.70 5.31 -13.97
CA TRP A 187 -2.28 5.18 -14.33
C TRP A 187 -1.36 5.57 -13.17
N ILE A 188 -1.72 6.58 -12.41
CA ILE A 188 -0.90 7.09 -11.30
C ILE A 188 -0.85 6.08 -10.15
N ALA A 189 -1.98 5.44 -9.79
CA ALA A 189 -2.03 4.49 -8.69
C ALA A 189 -1.21 3.22 -8.93
N PRO A 190 -1.34 2.50 -10.07
CA PRO A 190 -0.46 1.38 -10.40
C PRO A 190 1.02 1.75 -10.39
N PHE A 191 1.34 2.92 -10.94
CA PHE A 191 2.71 3.39 -11.00
C PHE A 191 3.32 3.64 -9.60
N TYR A 192 2.57 4.30 -8.72
CA TYR A 192 3.00 4.48 -7.34
C TYR A 192 3.18 3.14 -6.62
N SER A 193 2.26 2.21 -6.80
CA SER A 193 2.36 0.88 -6.17
C SER A 193 3.58 0.10 -6.65
N ALA A 194 3.89 0.14 -7.94
CA ALA A 194 5.11 -0.47 -8.47
C ALA A 194 6.39 0.20 -7.89
N ALA A 195 6.39 1.54 -7.74
CA ALA A 195 7.49 2.25 -7.11
C ALA A 195 7.66 1.90 -5.62
N MET A 196 6.55 1.72 -4.90
CA MET A 196 6.55 1.28 -3.50
C MET A 196 7.09 -0.14 -3.32
N VAL A 197 6.78 -1.04 -4.24
CA VAL A 197 7.34 -2.41 -4.24
C VAL A 197 8.86 -2.36 -4.41
N ASN A 198 9.35 -1.61 -5.38
CA ASN A 198 10.79 -1.45 -5.59
C ASN A 198 11.48 -0.83 -4.34
N PHE A 199 10.83 0.15 -3.72
CA PHE A 199 11.32 0.72 -2.46
C PHE A 199 11.39 -0.32 -1.35
N TYR A 200 10.35 -1.16 -1.20
CA TYR A 200 10.34 -2.24 -0.22
C TYR A 200 11.47 -3.25 -0.45
N GLU A 201 11.66 -3.73 -1.68
CA GLU A 201 12.70 -4.72 -2.00
C GLU A 201 14.11 -4.16 -1.75
N GLU A 202 14.36 -2.88 -2.08
CA GLU A 202 15.64 -2.24 -1.79
C GLU A 202 15.88 -2.08 -0.27
N VAL A 203 14.87 -1.65 0.49
CA VAL A 203 14.98 -1.55 1.96
C VAL A 203 15.17 -2.93 2.59
N LYS A 204 14.47 -3.96 2.10
CA LYS A 204 14.60 -5.34 2.55
C LYS A 204 16.01 -5.88 2.31
N LYS A 205 16.56 -5.63 1.13
CA LYS A 205 17.94 -6.00 0.80
C LYS A 205 18.93 -5.34 1.75
N ALA A 206 18.80 -4.03 1.92
CA ALA A 206 19.64 -3.26 2.84
C ALA A 206 19.52 -3.72 4.32
N TYR A 207 18.34 -4.16 4.73
CA TYR A 207 18.12 -4.72 6.07
C TYR A 207 18.83 -6.06 6.25
N ASN A 208 18.71 -6.96 5.27
CA ASN A 208 19.37 -8.29 5.32
C ASN A 208 20.89 -8.20 5.26
N GLU A 209 21.45 -7.18 4.63
CA GLU A 209 22.91 -6.94 4.60
C GLU A 209 23.46 -6.39 5.93
N ARG A 210 22.58 -5.89 6.83
CA ARG A 210 22.95 -5.36 8.16
C ARG A 210 22.72 -6.36 9.30
N SER A 211 21.90 -7.40 9.06
CA SER A 211 21.56 -8.45 10.04
C SER A 211 22.58 -9.57 10.03
#